data_2737259570b74cce3c2b445c654e28aa
#
_entry.id   2737259570b74cce3c2b445c654e28aa
#
_cell.length_a   1.000
_cell.length_b   1.000
_cell.length_c   1.000
_cell.angle_alpha   90.00
_cell.angle_beta   90.00
_cell.angle_gamma   90.00
#
_symmetry.space_group_name_H-M   'P 1'
#
loop_
_entity.id
_entity.type
_entity.pdbx_description
1 polymer ?
#
loop_
_entity_poly.entity_id
_entity_poly.type
_entity_poly.pdbx_seq_one_letter_code
_entity_poly.pdbx_strand_id
1 'polypeptide(L)'
;MSLDLTVKVHPTVLFQIVDAYERRSQDKARIIGTLLGTYEKNGVEVTNCFCVPHAETQEELFIKMDFASEMYELHQQVAPLETMVGWFATGPEVTDHSVLIHTYYSKQAKCPTPIHLTLDTIMANGRMSWKAYISNPMGVPGGTGGTMFSPVPVELVAHSAELVGMNVAQNTKYSKTKTFEPESDLSQFTGAVRNIEDMIDHLTAYVDGVLSGTTEPDATVGRQLLDMVHSVPKMSQEQFDEMLNSNIKDLLMVVYLSQLTKTQIQVSEKLSQLKL
;
A
#
# COMPACT_ATOMS: atom_id res chain seq x y z
N MET A 1 0.11 -28.45 11.24
CA MET A 1 -0.66 -27.68 10.25
C MET A 1 0.17 -26.44 9.95
N SER A 2 0.85 -26.42 8.80
CA SER A 2 1.41 -25.19 8.27
C SER A 2 0.23 -24.35 7.81
N LEU A 3 -0.16 -23.39 8.62
CA LEU A 3 -1.07 -22.35 8.19
C LEU A 3 -0.30 -21.58 7.11
N ASP A 4 -0.78 -21.63 5.87
CA ASP A 4 -0.38 -20.72 4.80
C ASP A 4 -0.93 -19.31 5.14
N LEU A 5 -0.45 -18.78 6.26
CA LEU A 5 -0.83 -17.45 6.72
C LEU A 5 0.13 -16.46 6.07
N THR A 6 -0.39 -15.58 5.26
CA THR A 6 0.35 -14.47 4.67
C THR A 6 -0.03 -13.16 5.36
N VAL A 7 0.97 -12.31 5.59
CA VAL A 7 0.76 -10.96 6.14
C VAL A 7 0.88 -9.97 5.01
N LYS A 8 -0.22 -9.28 4.69
CA LYS A 8 -0.25 -8.21 3.71
C LYS A 8 -0.02 -6.89 4.44
N VAL A 9 0.96 -6.12 4.00
CA VAL A 9 1.30 -4.83 4.62
C VAL A 9 1.16 -3.73 3.58
N HIS A 10 0.49 -2.65 3.97
CA HIS A 10 0.36 -1.47 3.12
C HIS A 10 1.60 -0.56 3.20
N PRO A 11 2.00 0.10 2.11
CA PRO A 11 3.14 1.02 2.09
C PRO A 11 2.99 2.16 3.10
N THR A 12 1.78 2.64 3.34
CA THR A 12 1.47 3.67 4.32
C THR A 12 1.92 3.31 5.72
N VAL A 13 1.79 2.04 6.12
CA VAL A 13 2.27 1.52 7.41
C VAL A 13 3.79 1.66 7.53
N LEU A 14 4.52 1.26 6.48
CA LEU A 14 5.98 1.36 6.46
C LEU A 14 6.44 2.82 6.51
N PHE A 15 5.79 3.72 5.78
CA PHE A 15 6.09 5.15 5.81
C PHE A 15 5.82 5.76 7.19
N GLN A 16 4.74 5.41 7.86
CA GLN A 16 4.44 5.87 9.20
C GLN A 16 5.48 5.40 10.22
N ILE A 17 5.91 4.15 10.13
CA ILE A 17 6.94 3.61 11.02
C ILE A 17 8.28 4.32 10.80
N VAL A 18 8.67 4.55 9.55
CA VAL A 18 9.91 5.27 9.22
C VAL A 18 9.85 6.73 9.67
N ASP A 19 8.74 7.45 9.39
CA ASP A 19 8.57 8.83 9.84
C ASP A 19 8.65 8.96 11.36
N ALA A 20 7.99 8.07 12.07
CA ALA A 20 8.04 8.03 13.53
C ALA A 20 9.45 7.72 14.05
N TYR A 21 10.19 6.83 13.37
CA TYR A 21 11.57 6.50 13.74
C TYR A 21 12.51 7.71 13.55
N GLU A 22 12.37 8.43 12.45
CA GLU A 22 13.19 9.62 12.20
C GLU A 22 12.89 10.78 13.16
N ARG A 23 11.63 10.91 13.61
CA ARG A 23 11.20 11.95 14.56
C ARG A 23 11.35 11.55 16.03
N ARG A 24 11.88 10.38 16.32
CA ARG A 24 12.05 9.93 17.71
C ARG A 24 13.05 10.80 18.47
N SER A 25 12.89 10.84 19.80
CA SER A 25 13.90 11.42 20.68
C SER A 25 15.22 10.62 20.61
N GLN A 26 16.36 11.29 20.67
CA GLN A 26 17.70 10.67 20.61
C GLN A 26 17.94 9.63 21.72
N ASP A 27 17.23 9.76 22.83
CA ASP A 27 17.32 8.83 23.96
C ASP A 27 16.68 7.46 23.69
N LYS A 28 15.90 7.33 22.61
CA LYS A 28 15.18 6.10 22.26
C LYS A 28 15.89 5.35 21.16
N ALA A 29 16.31 4.13 21.47
CA ALA A 29 16.99 3.27 20.47
C ALA A 29 16.02 2.76 19.41
N ARG A 30 14.79 2.40 19.79
CA ARG A 30 13.78 1.84 18.89
C ARG A 30 12.40 2.43 19.15
N ILE A 31 11.48 2.20 18.23
CA ILE A 31 10.06 2.54 18.34
C ILE A 31 9.23 1.27 18.38
N ILE A 32 8.19 1.30 19.21
CA ILE A 32 7.20 0.24 19.34
C ILE A 32 5.83 0.86 19.09
N GLY A 33 4.94 0.10 18.46
CA GLY A 33 3.58 0.57 18.23
C GLY A 33 2.62 -0.55 17.90
N THR A 34 1.35 -0.19 17.74
CA THR A 34 0.25 -1.09 17.44
C THR A 34 0.00 -1.14 15.95
N LEU A 35 -0.30 -2.32 15.42
CA LEU A 35 -0.75 -2.55 14.06
C LEU A 35 -2.27 -2.70 14.02
N LEU A 36 -2.87 -2.03 13.05
CA LEU A 36 -4.30 -2.05 12.79
C LEU A 36 -4.57 -2.65 11.41
N GLY A 37 -5.68 -3.34 11.28
CA GLY A 37 -6.04 -3.96 10.03
C GLY A 37 -7.23 -4.91 10.14
N THR A 38 -7.32 -5.82 9.19
CA THR A 38 -8.42 -6.77 9.08
C THR A 38 -7.91 -8.19 8.98
N TYR A 39 -8.68 -9.14 9.52
CA TYR A 39 -8.41 -10.57 9.39
C TYR A 39 -9.08 -11.10 8.14
N GLU A 40 -8.30 -11.67 7.23
CA GLU A 40 -8.80 -12.40 6.07
C GLU A 40 -8.80 -13.92 6.33
N LYS A 41 -9.42 -14.70 5.44
CA LYS A 41 -9.52 -16.18 5.58
C LYS A 41 -8.14 -16.87 5.67
N ASN A 42 -7.16 -16.37 4.91
CA ASN A 42 -5.83 -16.97 4.81
C ASN A 42 -4.70 -16.00 5.21
N GLY A 43 -5.03 -14.89 5.84
CA GLY A 43 -4.02 -13.89 6.15
C GLY A 43 -4.50 -12.77 7.03
N VAL A 44 -3.61 -11.83 7.25
CA VAL A 44 -3.91 -10.59 7.95
C VAL A 44 -3.45 -9.45 7.08
N GLU A 45 -4.33 -8.50 6.83
CA GLU A 45 -4.06 -7.28 6.12
C GLU A 45 -3.82 -6.15 7.12
N VAL A 46 -2.64 -5.55 7.08
CA VAL A 46 -2.22 -4.44 7.95
C VAL A 46 -2.35 -3.15 7.14
N THR A 47 -3.36 -2.35 7.48
CA THR A 47 -3.71 -1.12 6.76
C THR A 47 -3.18 0.13 7.43
N ASN A 48 -3.03 0.10 8.76
CA ASN A 48 -2.63 1.28 9.53
C ASN A 48 -1.77 0.90 10.74
N CYS A 49 -1.13 1.89 11.36
CA CYS A 49 -0.39 1.71 12.61
C CYS A 49 -0.35 3.01 13.41
N PHE A 50 -0.05 2.90 14.70
CA PHE A 50 0.28 4.05 15.54
C PHE A 50 1.36 3.69 16.54
N CYS A 51 2.18 4.66 16.92
CA CYS A 51 3.26 4.47 17.88
C CYS A 51 2.74 4.56 19.31
N VAL A 52 3.31 3.73 20.17
CA VAL A 52 2.98 3.72 21.61
C VAL A 52 4.18 4.25 22.40
N PRO A 53 3.98 5.24 23.29
CA PRO A 53 5.04 5.73 24.15
C PRO A 53 5.53 4.62 25.08
N HIS A 54 6.84 4.41 25.09
CA HIS A 54 7.49 3.40 25.91
C HIS A 54 8.78 3.95 26.49
N ALA A 55 9.22 3.37 27.60
CA ALA A 55 10.54 3.53 28.16
C ALA A 55 11.16 2.14 28.29
N GLU A 56 12.33 1.96 27.73
CA GLU A 56 13.05 0.70 27.70
C GLU A 56 14.43 0.87 28.32
N THR A 57 14.72 0.03 29.30
CA THR A 57 16.02 -0.14 29.93
C THR A 57 16.46 -1.58 29.71
N GLN A 58 17.72 -1.94 29.98
CA GLN A 58 18.17 -3.31 29.78
C GLN A 58 17.41 -4.35 30.60
N GLU A 59 16.86 -3.97 31.75
CA GLU A 59 16.16 -4.86 32.68
C GLU A 59 14.66 -4.63 32.74
N GLU A 60 14.18 -3.44 32.38
CA GLU A 60 12.76 -3.06 32.51
C GLU A 60 12.20 -2.47 31.22
N LEU A 61 10.98 -2.85 30.92
CA LEU A 61 10.19 -2.32 29.81
C LEU A 61 8.88 -1.74 30.35
N PHE A 62 8.66 -0.46 30.15
CA PHE A 62 7.42 0.22 30.50
C PHE A 62 6.72 0.71 29.23
N ILE A 63 5.52 0.24 28.96
CA ILE A 63 4.68 0.65 27.83
C ILE A 63 3.42 1.32 28.35
N LYS A 64 3.08 2.51 27.83
CA LYS A 64 1.83 3.22 28.18
C LYS A 64 0.66 2.64 27.39
N MET A 65 0.01 1.63 27.97
CA MET A 65 -1.08 0.94 27.28
C MET A 65 -2.43 1.65 27.40
N ASP A 66 -2.61 2.46 28.42
CA ASP A 66 -3.78 3.34 28.49
C ASP A 66 -3.85 4.25 27.26
N PHE A 67 -2.70 4.79 26.86
CA PHE A 67 -2.57 5.54 25.60
C PHE A 67 -2.93 4.70 24.38
N ALA A 68 -2.47 3.45 24.32
CA ALA A 68 -2.80 2.57 23.18
C ALA A 68 -4.30 2.27 23.10
N SER A 69 -4.96 2.11 24.25
CA SER A 69 -6.41 1.90 24.31
C SER A 69 -7.20 3.14 23.89
N GLU A 70 -6.83 4.32 24.39
CA GLU A 70 -7.44 5.59 24.02
C GLU A 70 -7.26 5.88 22.52
N MET A 71 -6.07 5.67 21.98
CA MET A 71 -5.81 5.83 20.54
C MET A 71 -6.62 4.86 19.68
N TYR A 72 -6.77 3.62 20.15
CA TYR A 72 -7.59 2.65 19.43
C TYR A 72 -9.07 3.03 19.43
N GLU A 73 -9.61 3.51 20.56
CA GLU A 73 -10.99 3.99 20.63
C GLU A 73 -11.24 5.17 19.68
N LEU A 74 -10.30 6.12 19.61
CA LEU A 74 -10.36 7.24 18.67
C LEU A 74 -10.28 6.76 17.22
N HIS A 75 -9.40 5.82 16.96
CA HIS A 75 -9.25 5.25 15.61
C HIS A 75 -10.51 4.49 15.17
N GLN A 76 -11.12 3.73 16.06
CA GLN A 76 -12.34 2.98 15.79
C GLN A 76 -13.54 3.90 15.43
N GLN A 77 -13.55 5.14 15.92
CA GLN A 77 -14.57 6.13 15.52
C GLN A 77 -14.41 6.55 14.04
N VAL A 78 -13.20 6.55 13.52
CA VAL A 78 -12.90 6.94 12.13
C VAL A 78 -12.97 5.73 11.19
N ALA A 79 -12.40 4.61 11.60
CA ALA A 79 -12.29 3.38 10.82
C ALA A 79 -12.83 2.17 11.63
N PRO A 80 -14.16 1.97 11.68
CA PRO A 80 -14.78 0.94 12.53
C PRO A 80 -14.48 -0.49 12.10
N LEU A 81 -14.01 -0.71 10.87
CA LEU A 81 -13.67 -2.02 10.33
C LEU A 81 -12.25 -2.47 10.72
N GLU A 82 -11.38 -1.54 11.11
CA GLU A 82 -10.01 -1.84 11.49
C GLU A 82 -9.93 -2.30 12.94
N THR A 83 -9.29 -3.42 13.15
CA THR A 83 -9.07 -4.01 14.48
C THR A 83 -7.59 -4.05 14.81
N MET A 84 -7.24 -4.21 16.08
CA MET A 84 -5.86 -4.48 16.47
C MET A 84 -5.46 -5.88 15.97
N VAL A 85 -4.47 -5.94 15.09
CA VAL A 85 -3.97 -7.20 14.51
C VAL A 85 -2.60 -7.59 15.05
N GLY A 86 -1.91 -6.69 15.72
CA GLY A 86 -0.60 -6.96 16.28
C GLY A 86 0.15 -5.72 16.70
N TRP A 87 1.46 -5.84 16.66
CA TRP A 87 2.37 -4.77 17.06
C TRP A 87 3.65 -4.80 16.22
N PHE A 88 4.33 -3.65 16.15
CA PHE A 88 5.60 -3.53 15.44
C PHE A 88 6.71 -3.02 16.36
N ALA A 89 7.93 -3.35 15.99
CA ALA A 89 9.13 -2.75 16.57
C ALA A 89 10.15 -2.44 15.46
N THR A 90 10.87 -1.34 15.60
CA THR A 90 12.01 -1.06 14.73
C THR A 90 13.25 -1.78 15.26
N GLY A 91 13.99 -2.40 14.34
CA GLY A 91 15.19 -3.18 14.62
C GLY A 91 15.21 -4.50 13.88
N PRO A 92 16.40 -5.10 13.68
CA PRO A 92 16.55 -6.29 12.85
C PRO A 92 16.12 -7.59 13.53
N GLU A 93 16.05 -7.63 14.87
CA GLU A 93 15.92 -8.87 15.64
C GLU A 93 14.78 -8.83 16.66
N VAL A 94 14.30 -10.02 16.99
CA VAL A 94 13.36 -10.25 18.08
C VAL A 94 14.14 -10.32 19.38
N THR A 95 13.81 -9.48 20.36
CA THR A 95 14.49 -9.42 21.67
C THR A 95 13.68 -10.14 22.74
N ASP A 96 14.27 -10.41 23.90
CA ASP A 96 13.57 -11.02 25.05
C ASP A 96 12.38 -10.18 25.50
N HIS A 97 12.48 -8.87 25.41
CA HIS A 97 11.36 -7.95 25.67
C HIS A 97 10.20 -8.14 24.70
N SER A 98 10.44 -8.66 23.48
CA SER A 98 9.39 -8.94 22.51
C SER A 98 8.39 -9.98 23.01
N VAL A 99 8.82 -10.93 23.83
CA VAL A 99 7.93 -11.93 24.45
C VAL A 99 6.97 -11.26 25.44
N LEU A 100 7.46 -10.33 26.22
CA LEU A 100 6.64 -9.56 27.20
C LEU A 100 5.61 -8.71 26.47
N ILE A 101 6.03 -7.97 25.45
CA ILE A 101 5.15 -7.14 24.62
C ILE A 101 4.08 -8.00 23.96
N HIS A 102 4.48 -9.10 23.38
CA HIS A 102 3.56 -10.02 22.69
C HIS A 102 2.52 -10.62 23.64
N THR A 103 2.95 -11.05 24.81
CA THR A 103 2.03 -11.57 25.87
C THR A 103 1.02 -10.50 26.29
N TYR A 104 1.44 -9.25 26.30
CA TYR A 104 0.60 -8.14 26.64
C TYR A 104 -0.47 -7.91 25.55
N TYR A 105 -0.09 -7.83 24.28
CA TYR A 105 -1.04 -7.69 23.16
C TYR A 105 -2.01 -8.87 23.07
N SER A 106 -1.55 -10.08 23.34
CA SER A 106 -2.38 -11.27 23.34
C SER A 106 -3.44 -11.24 24.46
N LYS A 107 -3.08 -10.78 25.67
CA LYS A 107 -3.97 -10.81 26.82
C LYS A 107 -4.88 -9.59 26.92
N GLN A 108 -4.35 -8.38 26.74
CA GLN A 108 -5.07 -7.13 26.98
C GLN A 108 -5.75 -6.58 25.74
N ALA A 109 -5.10 -6.65 24.60
CA ALA A 109 -5.67 -6.16 23.35
C ALA A 109 -6.72 -7.11 22.74
N LYS A 110 -6.97 -8.27 23.36
CA LYS A 110 -7.90 -9.30 22.88
C LYS A 110 -7.63 -9.73 21.43
N CYS A 111 -6.38 -9.62 21.01
CA CYS A 111 -5.94 -10.04 19.68
C CYS A 111 -5.69 -11.56 19.74
N PRO A 112 -6.44 -12.38 19.01
CA PRO A 112 -6.35 -13.86 19.15
C PRO A 112 -5.00 -14.39 18.70
N THR A 113 -4.41 -13.82 17.67
CA THR A 113 -3.08 -14.17 17.12
C THR A 113 -2.35 -12.88 16.73
N PRO A 114 -1.73 -12.19 17.70
CA PRO A 114 -1.05 -10.94 17.38
C PRO A 114 0.16 -11.20 16.49
N ILE A 115 0.29 -10.41 15.43
CA ILE A 115 1.43 -10.42 14.54
C ILE A 115 2.50 -9.47 15.10
N HIS A 116 3.74 -9.91 15.05
CA HIS A 116 4.90 -9.07 15.34
C HIS A 116 5.62 -8.71 14.04
N LEU A 117 5.59 -7.44 13.65
CA LEU A 117 6.30 -6.89 12.51
C LEU A 117 7.61 -6.24 12.97
N THR A 118 8.73 -6.66 12.42
CA THR A 118 10.03 -6.02 12.63
C THR A 118 10.42 -5.25 11.36
N LEU A 119 10.90 -4.02 11.53
CA LEU A 119 11.40 -3.18 10.45
C LEU A 119 12.85 -2.78 10.75
N ASP A 120 13.78 -3.19 9.91
CA ASP A 120 15.17 -2.78 10.00
C ASP A 120 15.36 -1.38 9.39
N THR A 121 15.50 -0.40 10.25
CA THR A 121 15.73 1.00 9.89
C THR A 121 17.21 1.37 9.78
N ILE A 122 18.11 0.51 10.25
CA ILE A 122 19.57 0.77 10.23
C ILE A 122 20.14 0.56 8.83
N MET A 123 19.45 -0.22 8.00
CA MET A 123 19.86 -0.53 6.61
C MET A 123 21.29 -1.06 6.49
N ALA A 124 21.70 -1.94 7.42
CA ALA A 124 23.06 -2.50 7.45
C ALA A 124 23.49 -3.15 6.11
N ASN A 125 22.54 -3.69 5.37
CA ASN A 125 22.76 -4.31 4.05
C ASN A 125 22.41 -3.37 2.87
N GLY A 126 22.30 -2.07 3.10
CA GLY A 126 21.92 -1.09 2.08
C GLY A 126 20.44 -1.19 1.61
N ARG A 127 19.66 -2.04 2.24
CA ARG A 127 18.22 -2.21 1.97
C ARG A 127 17.46 -2.30 3.28
N MET A 128 16.29 -1.67 3.30
CA MET A 128 15.33 -1.84 4.39
C MET A 128 14.75 -3.24 4.32
N SER A 129 14.77 -3.97 5.43
CA SER A 129 14.17 -5.30 5.53
C SER A 129 13.05 -5.29 6.56
N TRP A 130 11.99 -6.02 6.25
CA TRP A 130 10.87 -6.24 7.16
C TRP A 130 10.59 -7.74 7.27
N LYS A 131 10.20 -8.17 8.46
CA LYS A 131 9.83 -9.55 8.74
C LYS A 131 8.63 -9.56 9.65
N ALA A 132 7.71 -10.49 9.41
CA ALA A 132 6.59 -10.75 10.31
C ALA A 132 6.77 -12.07 11.02
N TYR A 133 6.33 -12.11 12.26
CA TYR A 133 6.41 -13.28 13.12
C TYR A 133 5.05 -13.53 13.79
N ILE A 134 4.76 -14.79 13.99
CA ILE A 134 3.63 -15.25 14.80
C ILE A 134 4.18 -16.04 15.99
N SER A 135 3.55 -15.90 17.13
CA SER A 135 3.91 -16.66 18.31
C SER A 135 3.23 -18.02 18.33
N ASN A 136 4.01 -19.03 18.54
CA ASN A 136 3.55 -20.37 18.81
C ASN A 136 3.90 -20.72 20.28
N PRO A 137 2.92 -21.11 21.11
CA PRO A 137 3.21 -21.57 22.46
C PRO A 137 4.03 -22.86 22.39
N MET A 138 5.16 -22.88 23.08
CA MET A 138 6.05 -24.04 23.18
C MET A 138 6.15 -24.45 24.63
N GLY A 139 5.85 -25.71 24.94
CA GLY A 139 5.95 -26.20 26.30
C GLY A 139 5.40 -27.63 26.47
N VAL A 140 5.78 -28.25 27.57
CA VAL A 140 5.24 -29.57 27.95
C VAL A 140 3.98 -29.36 28.80
N PRO A 141 2.90 -30.09 28.56
CA PRO A 141 1.70 -30.01 29.41
C PRO A 141 2.04 -30.18 30.88
N GLY A 142 1.78 -29.14 31.72
CA GLY A 142 2.11 -29.13 33.14
C GLY A 142 3.49 -28.58 33.52
N GLY A 143 4.30 -28.14 32.55
CA GLY A 143 5.61 -27.51 32.74
C GLY A 143 5.63 -26.01 32.41
N THR A 144 6.82 -25.42 32.45
CA THR A 144 7.03 -24.02 32.04
C THR A 144 6.81 -23.86 30.53
N GLY A 145 5.85 -23.01 30.14
CA GLY A 145 5.60 -22.68 28.75
C GLY A 145 6.54 -21.58 28.26
N GLY A 146 7.10 -21.77 27.08
CA GLY A 146 7.85 -20.73 26.32
C GLY A 146 7.03 -20.23 25.15
N THR A 147 7.46 -19.14 24.55
CA THR A 147 6.89 -18.60 23.32
C THR A 147 7.96 -18.63 22.22
N MET A 148 7.65 -19.26 21.11
CA MET A 148 8.50 -19.32 19.93
C MET A 148 7.92 -18.42 18.83
N PHE A 149 8.74 -17.55 18.25
CA PHE A 149 8.36 -16.72 17.12
C PHE A 149 8.71 -17.45 15.82
N SER A 150 7.70 -17.74 15.01
CA SER A 150 7.85 -18.33 13.68
C SER A 150 7.71 -17.27 12.61
N PRO A 151 8.66 -17.16 11.64
CA PRO A 151 8.56 -16.20 10.55
C PRO A 151 7.39 -16.58 9.62
N VAL A 152 6.72 -15.54 9.10
CA VAL A 152 5.60 -15.65 8.17
C VAL A 152 5.90 -14.84 6.92
N PRO A 153 5.52 -15.32 5.72
CA PRO A 153 5.68 -14.56 4.49
C PRO A 153 4.91 -13.23 4.56
N VAL A 154 5.58 -12.16 4.10
CA VAL A 154 5.01 -10.82 4.06
C VAL A 154 4.91 -10.36 2.61
N GLU A 155 3.74 -9.91 2.22
CA GLU A 155 3.47 -9.33 0.91
C GLU A 155 3.17 -7.84 1.05
N LEU A 156 3.70 -7.05 0.13
CA LEU A 156 3.39 -5.63 0.03
C LEU A 156 2.17 -5.47 -0.89
N VAL A 157 1.07 -5.01 -0.33
CA VAL A 157 -0.16 -4.74 -1.08
C VAL A 157 -0.46 -3.25 -0.97
N ALA A 158 -0.82 -2.63 -2.08
CA ALA A 158 -1.10 -1.20 -2.10
C ALA A 158 -2.43 -0.92 -2.79
N HIS A 159 -3.19 0.00 -2.22
CA HIS A 159 -4.35 0.56 -2.90
C HIS A 159 -3.92 1.41 -4.11
N SER A 160 -4.81 1.61 -5.08
CA SER A 160 -4.51 2.42 -6.27
C SER A 160 -4.02 3.83 -5.94
N ALA A 161 -4.59 4.47 -4.91
CA ALA A 161 -4.17 5.78 -4.45
C ALA A 161 -2.75 5.78 -3.84
N GLU A 162 -2.39 4.73 -3.11
CA GLU A 162 -1.05 4.57 -2.54
C GLU A 162 0.00 4.35 -3.62
N LEU A 163 -0.35 3.59 -4.68
CA LEU A 163 0.53 3.39 -5.84
C LEU A 163 0.83 4.71 -6.55
N VAL A 164 -0.19 5.56 -6.74
CA VAL A 164 -0.01 6.90 -7.31
C VAL A 164 0.93 7.73 -6.43
N GLY A 165 0.71 7.72 -5.11
CA GLY A 165 1.57 8.43 -4.16
C GLY A 165 3.03 7.95 -4.20
N MET A 166 3.25 6.64 -4.29
CA MET A 166 4.60 6.06 -4.41
C MET A 166 5.27 6.45 -5.73
N ASN A 167 4.55 6.43 -6.84
CA ASN A 167 5.07 6.84 -8.14
C ASN A 167 5.49 8.32 -8.14
N VAL A 168 4.68 9.19 -7.55
CA VAL A 168 5.02 10.62 -7.38
C VAL A 168 6.27 10.78 -6.51
N ALA A 169 6.38 10.06 -5.40
CA ALA A 169 7.54 10.08 -4.53
C ALA A 169 8.82 9.59 -5.24
N GLN A 170 8.71 8.53 -6.04
CA GLN A 170 9.81 8.00 -6.83
C GLN A 170 10.29 8.99 -7.91
N ASN A 171 9.37 9.59 -8.65
CA ASN A 171 9.68 10.58 -9.68
C ASN A 171 10.37 11.81 -9.07
N THR A 172 9.93 12.24 -7.89
CA THR A 172 10.52 13.38 -7.17
C THR A 172 11.96 13.12 -6.72
N LYS A 173 12.31 11.87 -6.40
CA LYS A 173 13.68 11.51 -6.01
C LYS A 173 14.70 11.87 -7.08
N TYR A 174 14.35 11.75 -8.34
CA TYR A 174 15.23 12.04 -9.49
C TYR A 174 15.08 13.46 -10.02
N SER A 175 14.14 14.25 -9.52
CA SER A 175 13.96 15.64 -9.90
C SER A 175 15.01 16.53 -9.23
N LYS A 176 15.62 17.44 -10.01
CA LYS A 176 16.60 18.42 -9.51
C LYS A 176 16.00 19.43 -8.54
N THR A 177 14.72 19.73 -8.70
CA THR A 177 14.01 20.78 -7.94
C THR A 177 13.39 20.26 -6.65
N LYS A 178 13.27 18.92 -6.46
CA LYS A 178 12.54 18.30 -5.33
C LYS A 178 11.12 18.84 -5.12
N THR A 179 10.52 19.38 -6.17
CA THR A 179 9.16 19.89 -6.16
C THR A 179 8.20 18.74 -6.49
N PHE A 180 7.11 18.66 -5.74
CA PHE A 180 6.01 17.72 -6.02
C PHE A 180 5.09 18.39 -7.04
N GLU A 181 5.18 17.96 -8.27
CA GLU A 181 4.16 18.26 -9.26
C GLU A 181 3.38 16.97 -9.53
N PRO A 182 2.05 16.99 -9.49
CA PRO A 182 1.26 15.84 -9.92
C PRO A 182 1.60 15.53 -11.38
N GLU A 183 1.68 14.25 -11.68
CA GLU A 183 1.93 13.79 -13.04
C GLU A 183 0.85 14.35 -13.98
N SER A 184 1.24 14.84 -15.14
CA SER A 184 0.27 15.39 -16.09
C SER A 184 -0.67 14.28 -16.57
N ASP A 185 -1.94 14.61 -16.84
CA ASP A 185 -2.95 13.67 -17.33
C ASP A 185 -2.48 12.94 -18.59
N LEU A 186 -1.70 13.62 -19.45
CA LEU A 186 -1.12 13.02 -20.66
C LEU A 186 -0.05 11.97 -20.33
N SER A 187 0.76 12.18 -19.30
CA SER A 187 1.76 11.20 -18.85
C SER A 187 1.08 9.97 -18.23
N GLN A 188 0.04 10.16 -17.42
CA GLN A 188 -0.76 9.07 -16.86
C GLN A 188 -1.43 8.25 -17.98
N PHE A 189 -2.01 8.93 -18.97
CA PHE A 189 -2.60 8.27 -20.12
C PHE A 189 -1.57 7.44 -20.91
N THR A 190 -0.40 8.01 -21.17
CA THR A 190 0.69 7.30 -21.85
C THR A 190 1.18 6.10 -21.05
N GLY A 191 1.28 6.23 -19.72
CA GLY A 191 1.61 5.14 -18.80
C GLY A 191 0.57 4.02 -18.85
N ALA A 192 -0.71 4.37 -18.81
CA ALA A 192 -1.81 3.42 -18.90
C ALA A 192 -1.82 2.65 -20.24
N VAL A 193 -1.56 3.34 -21.35
CA VAL A 193 -1.47 2.70 -22.68
C VAL A 193 -0.30 1.71 -22.74
N ARG A 194 0.87 2.06 -22.21
CA ARG A 194 2.01 1.13 -22.11
C ARG A 194 1.70 -0.10 -21.28
N ASN A 195 1.06 0.09 -20.12
CA ASN A 195 0.65 -1.04 -19.28
C ASN A 195 -0.30 -1.99 -20.01
N ILE A 196 -1.23 -1.45 -20.82
CA ILE A 196 -2.12 -2.27 -21.66
C ILE A 196 -1.33 -3.00 -22.73
N GLU A 197 -0.37 -2.35 -23.38
CA GLU A 197 0.52 -2.96 -24.37
C GLU A 197 1.30 -4.13 -23.76
N ASP A 198 1.94 -3.94 -22.61
CA ASP A 198 2.66 -4.98 -21.86
C ASP A 198 1.73 -6.16 -21.50
N MET A 199 0.50 -5.88 -21.08
CA MET A 199 -0.50 -6.92 -20.76
C MET A 199 -0.87 -7.74 -22.01
N ILE A 200 -1.08 -7.08 -23.15
CA ILE A 200 -1.39 -7.75 -24.43
C ILE A 200 -0.21 -8.61 -24.87
N ASP A 201 1.02 -8.13 -24.73
CA ASP A 201 2.21 -8.89 -25.07
C ASP A 201 2.35 -10.15 -24.20
N HIS A 202 2.07 -10.06 -22.90
CA HIS A 202 2.05 -11.22 -22.01
C HIS A 202 0.96 -12.23 -22.41
N LEU A 203 -0.24 -11.75 -22.75
CA LEU A 203 -1.32 -12.63 -23.20
C LEU A 203 -0.97 -13.31 -24.54
N THR A 204 -0.36 -12.58 -25.46
CA THR A 204 0.07 -13.12 -26.74
C THR A 204 1.16 -14.18 -26.55
N ALA A 205 2.15 -13.91 -25.68
CA ALA A 205 3.18 -14.88 -25.34
C ALA A 205 2.61 -16.15 -24.68
N TYR A 206 1.57 -16.02 -23.84
CA TYR A 206 0.88 -17.17 -23.27
C TYR A 206 0.17 -18.00 -24.35
N VAL A 207 -0.57 -17.35 -25.26
CA VAL A 207 -1.26 -18.03 -26.36
C VAL A 207 -0.27 -18.77 -27.26
N ASP A 208 0.85 -18.13 -27.61
CA ASP A 208 1.92 -18.74 -28.38
C ASP A 208 2.57 -19.93 -27.65
N GLY A 209 2.74 -19.82 -26.33
CA GLY A 209 3.21 -20.91 -25.48
C GLY A 209 2.26 -22.11 -25.46
N VAL A 210 0.95 -21.88 -25.44
CA VAL A 210 -0.07 -22.93 -25.52
C VAL A 210 -0.11 -23.57 -26.90
N LEU A 211 -0.02 -22.78 -27.96
CA LEU A 211 0.01 -23.26 -29.36
C LEU A 211 1.26 -24.09 -29.66
N SER A 212 2.40 -23.72 -29.08
CA SER A 212 3.65 -24.47 -29.21
C SER A 212 3.72 -25.73 -28.30
N GLY A 213 2.75 -25.90 -27.41
CA GLY A 213 2.70 -27.05 -26.50
C GLY A 213 3.66 -26.94 -25.29
N THR A 214 4.25 -25.78 -25.04
CA THR A 214 5.15 -25.53 -23.90
C THR A 214 4.39 -25.28 -22.58
N THR A 215 3.15 -24.81 -22.67
CA THR A 215 2.30 -24.46 -21.52
C THR A 215 1.01 -25.30 -21.57
N GLU A 216 0.53 -25.78 -20.42
CA GLU A 216 -0.74 -26.53 -20.37
C GLU A 216 -1.92 -25.57 -20.65
N PRO A 217 -2.89 -25.97 -21.50
CA PRO A 217 -4.02 -25.12 -21.84
C PRO A 217 -5.04 -25.08 -20.69
N ASP A 218 -5.42 -23.87 -20.25
CA ASP A 218 -6.53 -23.66 -19.33
C ASP A 218 -7.80 -23.21 -20.11
N ALA A 219 -8.83 -24.05 -20.03
CA ALA A 219 -10.10 -23.79 -20.72
C ALA A 219 -10.86 -22.58 -20.16
N THR A 220 -10.60 -22.17 -18.92
CA THR A 220 -11.22 -20.99 -18.28
C THR A 220 -10.61 -19.71 -18.84
N VAL A 221 -9.29 -19.66 -18.90
CA VAL A 221 -8.54 -18.54 -19.49
C VAL A 221 -8.88 -18.40 -20.97
N GLY A 222 -8.97 -19.51 -21.72
CA GLY A 222 -9.35 -19.48 -23.13
C GLY A 222 -10.73 -18.88 -23.39
N ARG A 223 -11.72 -19.15 -22.52
CA ARG A 223 -13.06 -18.54 -22.64
C ARG A 223 -13.02 -17.04 -22.33
N GLN A 224 -12.31 -16.64 -21.29
CA GLN A 224 -12.16 -15.21 -20.93
C GLN A 224 -11.47 -14.42 -22.03
N LEU A 225 -10.44 -14.98 -22.68
CA LEU A 225 -9.78 -14.36 -23.82
C LEU A 225 -10.73 -14.23 -25.02
N LEU A 226 -11.54 -15.26 -25.29
CA LEU A 226 -12.52 -15.22 -26.36
C LEU A 226 -13.59 -14.13 -26.12
N ASP A 227 -14.11 -14.04 -24.88
CA ASP A 227 -15.06 -13.02 -24.47
C ASP A 227 -14.46 -11.62 -24.60
N MET A 228 -13.19 -11.44 -24.22
CA MET A 228 -12.48 -10.18 -24.38
C MET A 228 -12.35 -9.77 -25.85
N VAL A 229 -11.94 -10.69 -26.74
CA VAL A 229 -11.83 -10.42 -28.18
C VAL A 229 -13.18 -10.08 -28.80
N HIS A 230 -14.27 -10.71 -28.32
CA HIS A 230 -15.62 -10.40 -28.82
C HIS A 230 -16.15 -9.07 -28.25
N SER A 231 -15.69 -8.62 -27.10
CA SER A 231 -16.11 -7.33 -26.51
C SER A 231 -15.49 -6.12 -27.24
N VAL A 232 -14.36 -6.30 -27.91
CA VAL A 232 -13.72 -5.23 -28.67
C VAL A 232 -14.46 -5.00 -30.00
N PRO A 233 -14.96 -3.78 -30.26
CA PRO A 233 -15.66 -3.48 -31.50
C PRO A 233 -14.70 -3.61 -32.68
N LYS A 234 -15.09 -4.38 -33.70
CA LYS A 234 -14.35 -4.53 -34.94
C LYS A 234 -14.52 -3.25 -35.77
N MET A 235 -13.47 -2.46 -35.85
CA MET A 235 -13.44 -1.20 -36.59
C MET A 235 -12.34 -1.25 -37.65
N SER A 236 -12.60 -0.74 -38.86
CA SER A 236 -11.56 -0.58 -39.85
C SER A 236 -10.65 0.61 -39.46
N GLN A 237 -9.41 0.61 -39.91
CA GLN A 237 -8.46 1.69 -39.65
C GLN A 237 -9.01 3.06 -40.09
N GLU A 238 -9.64 3.12 -41.25
CA GLU A 238 -10.25 4.36 -41.76
C GLU A 238 -11.37 4.89 -40.83
N GLN A 239 -12.25 4.00 -40.36
CA GLN A 239 -13.32 4.36 -39.40
C GLN A 239 -12.77 4.83 -38.07
N PHE A 240 -11.67 4.21 -37.63
CA PHE A 240 -11.01 4.63 -36.38
C PHE A 240 -10.40 6.02 -36.54
N ASP A 241 -9.69 6.27 -37.63
CA ASP A 241 -9.06 7.57 -37.90
C ASP A 241 -10.11 8.69 -38.05
N GLU A 242 -11.23 8.41 -38.71
CA GLU A 242 -12.34 9.38 -38.80
C GLU A 242 -12.96 9.67 -37.46
N MET A 243 -13.22 8.65 -36.63
CA MET A 243 -13.75 8.80 -35.29
C MET A 243 -12.80 9.59 -34.39
N LEU A 244 -11.52 9.23 -34.40
CA LEU A 244 -10.47 9.90 -33.63
C LEU A 244 -10.35 11.38 -34.03
N ASN A 245 -10.28 11.66 -35.33
CA ASN A 245 -10.21 13.02 -35.85
C ASN A 245 -11.45 13.85 -35.50
N SER A 246 -12.65 13.24 -35.52
CA SER A 246 -13.87 13.90 -35.12
C SER A 246 -13.83 14.25 -33.63
N ASN A 247 -13.45 13.31 -32.76
CA ASN A 247 -13.35 13.56 -31.33
C ASN A 247 -12.29 14.63 -30.98
N ILE A 248 -11.15 14.62 -31.68
CA ILE A 248 -10.11 15.66 -31.49
C ILE A 248 -10.64 17.02 -31.92
N LYS A 249 -11.37 17.14 -33.04
CA LYS A 249 -11.97 18.39 -33.48
C LYS A 249 -13.02 18.89 -32.49
N ASP A 250 -13.83 18.01 -31.92
CA ASP A 250 -14.83 18.37 -30.92
C ASP A 250 -14.18 18.87 -29.64
N LEU A 251 -13.13 18.21 -29.15
CA LEU A 251 -12.35 18.67 -27.99
C LEU A 251 -11.71 20.03 -28.25
N LEU A 252 -11.08 20.23 -29.40
CA LEU A 252 -10.49 21.53 -29.79
C LEU A 252 -11.56 22.62 -29.87
N MET A 253 -12.75 22.32 -30.37
CA MET A 253 -13.88 23.25 -30.41
C MET A 253 -14.31 23.65 -28.99
N VAL A 254 -14.41 22.71 -28.06
CA VAL A 254 -14.75 23.00 -26.65
C VAL A 254 -13.70 23.88 -26.01
N VAL A 255 -12.42 23.60 -26.20
CA VAL A 255 -11.30 24.43 -25.70
C VAL A 255 -11.36 25.84 -26.29
N TYR A 256 -11.58 25.96 -27.59
CA TYR A 256 -11.71 27.23 -28.29
C TYR A 256 -12.88 28.07 -27.74
N LEU A 257 -14.06 27.47 -27.62
CA LEU A 257 -15.24 28.16 -27.06
C LEU A 257 -15.03 28.56 -25.59
N SER A 258 -14.38 27.71 -24.80
CA SER A 258 -14.02 28.02 -23.41
C SER A 258 -13.09 29.26 -23.34
N GLN A 259 -12.05 29.30 -24.16
CA GLN A 259 -11.12 30.45 -24.21
C GLN A 259 -11.82 31.70 -24.70
N LEU A 260 -12.68 31.58 -25.68
CA LEU A 260 -13.45 32.73 -26.22
C LEU A 260 -14.43 33.29 -25.17
N THR A 261 -15.10 32.40 -24.42
CA THR A 261 -15.97 32.81 -23.31
C THR A 261 -15.18 33.52 -22.21
N LYS A 262 -14.01 32.98 -21.85
CA LYS A 262 -13.12 33.58 -20.86
C LYS A 262 -12.65 34.95 -21.28
N THR A 263 -12.24 35.12 -22.54
CA THR A 263 -11.83 36.45 -23.06
C THR A 263 -13.00 37.43 -23.07
N GLN A 264 -14.21 36.99 -23.43
CA GLN A 264 -15.40 37.85 -23.43
C GLN A 264 -15.78 38.29 -22.03
N ILE A 265 -15.68 37.44 -21.04
CA ILE A 265 -15.89 37.81 -19.63
C ILE A 265 -14.86 38.85 -19.18
N GLN A 266 -13.58 38.61 -19.49
CA GLN A 266 -12.51 39.59 -19.16
C GLN A 266 -12.72 40.95 -19.83
N VAL A 267 -13.14 40.98 -21.09
CA VAL A 267 -13.46 42.23 -21.79
C VAL A 267 -14.66 42.92 -21.14
N SER A 268 -15.73 42.19 -20.81
CA SER A 268 -16.90 42.70 -20.14
C SER A 268 -16.56 43.29 -18.75
N GLU A 269 -15.72 42.61 -18.00
CA GLU A 269 -15.22 43.05 -16.71
C GLU A 269 -14.43 44.36 -16.82
N LYS A 270 -13.51 44.46 -17.81
CA LYS A 270 -12.75 45.66 -18.08
C LYS A 270 -13.63 46.84 -18.53
N LEU A 271 -14.64 46.58 -19.36
CA LEU A 271 -15.61 47.61 -19.76
C LEU A 271 -16.44 48.10 -18.59
N SER A 272 -16.82 47.23 -17.66
CA SER A 272 -17.54 47.62 -16.45
C SER A 272 -16.67 48.48 -15.52
N GLN A 273 -15.38 48.18 -15.42
CA GLN A 273 -14.43 49.01 -14.66
C GLN A 273 -14.18 50.38 -15.27
N LEU A 274 -14.29 50.54 -16.59
CA LEU A 274 -14.13 51.81 -17.29
C LEU A 274 -15.39 52.69 -17.25
N LYS A 275 -16.56 52.11 -16.95
CA LYS A 275 -17.83 52.85 -16.81
C LYS A 275 -18.09 53.41 -15.42
N LEU A 276 -17.21 53.10 -14.47
CA LEU A 276 -17.15 53.72 -13.14
C LEU A 276 -16.17 54.86 -13.10
#